data_d86710cd3c1a27f06747b85fc4080c7e
#
_entry.id   d86710cd3c1a27f06747b85fc4080c7e
#
_cell.length_a   1.000
_cell.length_b   1.000
_cell.length_c   1.000
_cell.angle_alpha   90.00
_cell.angle_beta   90.00
_cell.angle_gamma   90.00
#
_symmetry.space_group_name_H-M   'P 1'
#
loop_
_entity.id
_entity.type
_entity.pdbx_description
1 polymer ?
#
loop_
_entity_poly.entity_id
_entity_poly.type
_entity_poly.pdbx_seq_one_letter_code
_entity_poly.pdbx_strand_id
1 'polypeptide(L)'
;MTVPSVDRAAAVRGALRTLVARNGFHGASMSAVAREAGVATGTAYTHYASKDELVLAAYCETKAQLAVAATANLDADAAADARFRSIWLATYRHLTANPGHARFLLQVDHSPYRDAAHQAAIARSDPLVEQAATPDVAAWLLPLPLEVIYELGLSPAVRLAAAGTELTGAQLDEIAGACWRAISRQSRPGAM
;
A
#
# COMPACT_ATOMS: atom_id res chain seq x y z
N MET A 1 -27.41 -22.52 11.29
CA MET A 1 -26.28 -21.57 11.41
C MET A 1 -25.22 -22.02 10.43
N THR A 2 -25.13 -21.35 9.26
CA THR A 2 -24.12 -21.64 8.24
C THR A 2 -22.81 -21.02 8.71
N VAL A 3 -21.82 -21.85 9.03
CA VAL A 3 -20.45 -21.39 9.28
C VAL A 3 -19.98 -20.68 8.00
N PRO A 4 -19.49 -19.41 8.07
CA PRO A 4 -18.99 -18.73 6.89
C PRO A 4 -17.88 -19.62 6.29
N SER A 5 -17.97 -19.92 5.00
CA SER A 5 -16.89 -20.62 4.32
C SER A 5 -15.66 -19.73 4.42
N VAL A 6 -14.62 -20.20 5.10
CA VAL A 6 -13.34 -19.49 5.15
C VAL A 6 -12.93 -19.28 3.69
N ASP A 7 -12.77 -18.01 3.28
CA ASP A 7 -12.24 -17.69 1.96
C ASP A 7 -10.80 -18.22 1.88
N ARG A 8 -10.64 -19.41 1.33
CA ARG A 8 -9.36 -20.11 1.22
C ARG A 8 -8.36 -19.32 0.39
N ALA A 9 -8.83 -18.59 -0.61
CA ALA A 9 -7.99 -17.74 -1.42
C ALA A 9 -7.44 -16.57 -0.58
N ALA A 10 -8.26 -15.93 0.25
CA ALA A 10 -7.82 -14.89 1.18
C ALA A 10 -6.85 -15.45 2.23
N ALA A 11 -7.10 -16.64 2.77
CA ALA A 11 -6.20 -17.31 3.70
C ALA A 11 -4.82 -17.56 3.08
N VAL A 12 -4.75 -18.03 1.82
CA VAL A 12 -3.52 -18.25 1.08
C VAL A 12 -2.77 -16.94 0.83
N ARG A 13 -3.46 -15.84 0.44
CA ARG A 13 -2.82 -14.51 0.30
C ARG A 13 -2.29 -14.00 1.64
N GLY A 14 -3.04 -14.15 2.72
CA GLY A 14 -2.62 -13.78 4.09
C GLY A 14 -1.38 -14.53 4.54
N ALA A 15 -1.33 -15.84 4.30
CA ALA A 15 -0.18 -16.70 4.60
C ALA A 15 1.07 -16.28 3.81
N LEU A 16 0.94 -15.96 2.52
CA LEU A 16 2.04 -15.43 1.73
C LEU A 16 2.58 -14.14 2.35
N ARG A 17 1.70 -13.16 2.66
CA ARG A 17 2.13 -11.90 3.29
C ARG A 17 2.90 -12.14 4.57
N THR A 18 2.40 -13.00 5.42
CA THR A 18 3.05 -13.36 6.69
C THR A 18 4.45 -13.94 6.49
N LEU A 19 4.58 -14.91 5.60
CA LEU A 19 5.86 -15.56 5.32
C LEU A 19 6.87 -14.61 4.68
N VAL A 20 6.44 -13.81 3.69
CA VAL A 20 7.31 -12.84 3.04
C VAL A 20 7.74 -11.74 4.00
N ALA A 21 6.84 -11.22 4.83
CA ALA A 21 7.15 -10.20 5.83
C ALA A 21 8.16 -10.70 6.89
N ARG A 22 8.19 -12.01 7.17
CA ARG A 22 9.07 -12.63 8.18
C ARG A 22 10.39 -13.14 7.61
N ASN A 23 10.36 -13.78 6.45
CA ASN A 23 11.44 -14.58 5.90
C ASN A 23 11.86 -14.19 4.48
N GLY A 24 11.25 -13.14 3.91
CA GLY A 24 11.45 -12.78 2.51
C GLY A 24 10.86 -13.81 1.53
N PHE A 25 11.03 -13.56 0.24
CA PHE A 25 10.48 -14.41 -0.82
C PHE A 25 11.07 -15.81 -0.89
N HIS A 26 12.33 -16.00 -0.43
CA HIS A 26 12.99 -17.30 -0.42
C HIS A 26 12.32 -18.30 0.55
N GLY A 27 11.76 -17.79 1.66
CA GLY A 27 11.04 -18.60 2.64
C GLY A 27 9.57 -18.91 2.28
N ALA A 28 9.06 -18.36 1.17
CA ALA A 28 7.65 -18.44 0.80
C ALA A 28 7.41 -19.30 -0.45
N SER A 29 7.70 -20.62 -0.36
CA SER A 29 7.29 -21.57 -1.41
C SER A 29 5.78 -21.82 -1.36
N MET A 30 5.15 -22.26 -2.45
CA MET A 30 3.71 -22.61 -2.48
C MET A 30 3.33 -23.64 -1.41
N SER A 31 4.18 -24.62 -1.15
CA SER A 31 3.95 -25.59 -0.08
C SER A 31 4.07 -24.99 1.33
N ALA A 32 5.01 -24.06 1.54
CA ALA A 32 5.13 -23.34 2.82
C ALA A 32 3.91 -22.43 3.04
N VAL A 33 3.45 -21.74 2.00
CA VAL A 33 2.25 -20.89 2.04
C VAL A 33 1.00 -21.72 2.34
N ALA A 34 0.82 -22.86 1.67
CA ALA A 34 -0.33 -23.74 1.92
C ALA A 34 -0.35 -24.23 3.37
N ARG A 35 0.79 -24.64 3.91
CA ARG A 35 0.94 -25.06 5.30
C ARG A 35 0.61 -23.92 6.28
N GLU A 36 1.12 -22.72 6.04
CA GLU A 36 0.83 -21.53 6.88
C GLU A 36 -0.66 -21.15 6.80
N ALA A 37 -1.30 -21.32 5.64
CA ALA A 37 -2.73 -21.08 5.44
C ALA A 37 -3.64 -22.19 6.00
N GLY A 38 -3.08 -23.30 6.47
CA GLY A 38 -3.85 -24.44 6.93
C GLY A 38 -4.63 -25.18 5.83
N VAL A 39 -4.13 -25.14 4.57
CA VAL A 39 -4.76 -25.81 3.43
C VAL A 39 -3.82 -26.81 2.76
N ALA A 40 -4.39 -27.75 1.98
CA ALA A 40 -3.57 -28.62 1.17
C ALA A 40 -2.85 -27.84 0.05
N THR A 41 -1.64 -28.25 -0.33
CA THR A 41 -0.87 -27.60 -1.40
C THR A 41 -1.66 -27.55 -2.72
N GLY A 42 -2.39 -28.60 -3.05
CA GLY A 42 -3.27 -28.62 -4.23
C GLY A 42 -4.36 -27.55 -4.16
N THR A 43 -4.89 -27.25 -2.98
CA THR A 43 -5.88 -26.16 -2.80
C THR A 43 -5.26 -24.80 -3.12
N ALA A 44 -4.03 -24.53 -2.69
CA ALA A 44 -3.33 -23.29 -3.04
C ALA A 44 -3.16 -23.15 -4.56
N TYR A 45 -2.81 -24.23 -5.25
CA TYR A 45 -2.70 -24.25 -6.73
C TYR A 45 -4.04 -24.16 -7.45
N THR A 46 -5.16 -24.56 -6.83
CA THR A 46 -6.49 -24.34 -7.38
C THR A 46 -6.86 -22.86 -7.45
N HIS A 47 -6.36 -22.07 -6.52
CA HIS A 47 -6.65 -20.62 -6.46
C HIS A 47 -5.63 -19.76 -7.22
N TYR A 48 -4.36 -20.20 -7.28
CA TYR A 48 -3.25 -19.46 -7.89
C TYR A 48 -2.34 -20.43 -8.64
N ALA A 49 -2.31 -20.30 -9.97
CA ALA A 49 -1.55 -21.20 -10.83
C ALA A 49 -0.04 -21.15 -10.57
N SER A 50 0.47 -20.03 -10.00
CA SER A 50 1.87 -19.86 -9.69
C SER A 50 2.08 -19.00 -8.42
N LYS A 51 3.30 -19.01 -7.89
CA LYS A 51 3.73 -18.10 -6.83
C LYS A 51 3.64 -16.63 -7.29
N ASP A 52 3.99 -16.38 -8.54
CA ASP A 52 3.98 -15.01 -9.09
C ASP A 52 2.56 -14.44 -9.12
N GLU A 53 1.58 -15.22 -9.58
CA GLU A 53 0.17 -14.84 -9.54
C GLU A 53 -0.30 -14.57 -8.10
N LEU A 54 0.07 -15.42 -7.16
CA LEU A 54 -0.26 -15.26 -5.75
C LEU A 54 0.39 -13.98 -5.17
N VAL A 55 1.64 -13.67 -5.51
CA VAL A 55 2.31 -12.44 -5.07
C VAL A 55 1.57 -11.20 -5.57
N LEU A 56 1.22 -11.16 -6.87
CA LEU A 56 0.48 -10.04 -7.46
C LEU A 56 -0.90 -9.88 -6.81
N ALA A 57 -1.63 -10.98 -6.60
CA ALA A 57 -2.93 -10.96 -5.95
C ALA A 57 -2.85 -10.45 -4.50
N ALA A 58 -1.85 -10.91 -3.72
CA ALA A 58 -1.63 -10.47 -2.35
C ALA A 58 -1.21 -8.99 -2.28
N TYR A 59 -0.40 -8.53 -3.23
CA TYR A 59 0.00 -7.13 -3.32
C TYR A 59 -1.21 -6.23 -3.63
N CYS A 60 -1.99 -6.56 -4.64
CA CYS A 60 -3.18 -5.80 -5.01
C CYS A 60 -4.20 -5.74 -3.87
N GLU A 61 -4.41 -6.85 -3.15
CA GLU A 61 -5.30 -6.86 -1.97
C GLU A 61 -4.77 -5.94 -0.86
N THR A 62 -3.47 -5.98 -0.58
CA THR A 62 -2.85 -5.13 0.44
C THR A 62 -2.96 -3.65 0.07
N LYS A 63 -2.72 -3.30 -1.19
CA LYS A 63 -2.89 -1.94 -1.72
C LYS A 63 -4.33 -1.47 -1.63
N ALA A 64 -5.30 -2.31 -2.00
CA ALA A 64 -6.72 -1.97 -1.91
C ALA A 64 -7.17 -1.72 -0.45
N GLN A 65 -6.74 -2.56 0.49
CA GLN A 65 -7.02 -2.39 1.91
C GLN A 65 -6.41 -1.08 2.46
N LEU A 66 -5.17 -0.79 2.06
CA LEU A 66 -4.50 0.45 2.41
C LEU A 66 -5.23 1.67 1.84
N ALA A 67 -5.63 1.64 0.57
CA ALA A 67 -6.32 2.73 -0.08
C ALA A 67 -7.68 3.02 0.58
N VAL A 68 -8.46 1.99 0.88
CA VAL A 68 -9.72 2.13 1.63
C VAL A 68 -9.48 2.77 3.00
N ALA A 69 -8.48 2.29 3.74
CA ALA A 69 -8.18 2.85 5.06
C ALA A 69 -7.67 4.31 4.99
N ALA A 70 -6.87 4.63 3.98
CA ALA A 70 -6.30 5.97 3.79
C ALA A 70 -7.34 7.02 3.36
N THR A 71 -8.42 6.59 2.69
CA THR A 71 -9.45 7.49 2.15
C THR A 71 -10.77 7.46 2.93
N ALA A 72 -10.92 6.58 3.93
CA ALA A 72 -12.18 6.34 4.65
C ALA A 72 -12.81 7.60 5.27
N ASN A 73 -12.00 8.56 5.71
CA ASN A 73 -12.45 9.80 6.35
C ASN A 73 -11.91 11.04 5.62
N LEU A 74 -11.72 10.92 4.30
CA LEU A 74 -11.20 12.02 3.50
C LEU A 74 -12.31 13.06 3.27
N ASP A 75 -12.05 14.28 3.68
CA ASP A 75 -12.88 15.43 3.33
C ASP A 75 -12.50 15.88 1.90
N ALA A 76 -13.41 15.68 0.96
CA ALA A 76 -13.20 16.01 -0.45
C ALA A 76 -13.12 17.53 -0.69
N ASP A 77 -13.71 18.35 0.20
CA ASP A 77 -13.74 19.81 0.09
C ASP A 77 -12.55 20.48 0.78
N ALA A 78 -11.75 19.71 1.52
CA ALA A 78 -10.56 20.23 2.17
C ALA A 78 -9.47 20.61 1.13
N ALA A 79 -8.61 21.56 1.51
CA ALA A 79 -7.48 21.98 0.71
C ALA A 79 -6.55 20.78 0.38
N ALA A 80 -5.86 20.84 -0.76
CA ALA A 80 -5.06 19.71 -1.28
C ALA A 80 -3.98 19.23 -0.30
N ASP A 81 -3.33 20.13 0.41
CA ASP A 81 -2.34 19.83 1.44
C ASP A 81 -2.95 19.14 2.67
N ALA A 82 -4.14 19.59 3.10
CA ALA A 82 -4.87 18.96 4.21
C ALA A 82 -5.35 17.55 3.83
N ARG A 83 -5.80 17.35 2.59
CA ARG A 83 -6.17 16.02 2.06
C ARG A 83 -4.96 15.11 1.99
N PHE A 84 -3.84 15.57 1.45
CA PHE A 84 -2.60 14.81 1.42
C PHE A 84 -2.17 14.41 2.84
N ARG A 85 -2.16 15.36 3.78
CA ARG A 85 -1.81 15.11 5.18
C ARG A 85 -2.72 14.04 5.80
N SER A 86 -4.03 14.13 5.57
CA SER A 86 -5.00 13.14 6.06
C SER A 86 -4.70 11.74 5.53
N ILE A 87 -4.48 11.61 4.21
CA ILE A 87 -4.09 10.35 3.56
C ILE A 87 -2.78 9.81 4.12
N TRP A 88 -1.76 10.67 4.27
CA TRP A 88 -0.45 10.29 4.77
C TRP A 88 -0.52 9.72 6.19
N LEU A 89 -1.22 10.41 7.09
CA LEU A 89 -1.40 9.98 8.48
C LEU A 89 -2.23 8.70 8.58
N ALA A 90 -3.28 8.57 7.78
CA ALA A 90 -4.12 7.37 7.75
C ALA A 90 -3.33 6.15 7.20
N THR A 91 -2.49 6.35 6.16
CA THR A 91 -1.55 5.35 5.64
C THR A 91 -0.60 4.87 6.74
N TYR A 92 0.06 5.79 7.44
CA TYR A 92 0.97 5.47 8.52
C TYR A 92 0.28 4.69 9.64
N ARG A 93 -0.89 5.15 10.12
CA ARG A 93 -1.66 4.49 11.19
C ARG A 93 -2.10 3.09 10.79
N HIS A 94 -2.64 2.94 9.57
CA HIS A 94 -3.06 1.62 9.08
C HIS A 94 -1.90 0.63 9.04
N LEU A 95 -0.75 1.05 8.53
CA LEU A 95 0.42 0.19 8.39
C LEU A 95 1.10 -0.10 9.73
N THR A 96 1.09 0.84 10.68
CA THR A 96 1.58 0.61 12.05
C THR A 96 0.69 -0.41 12.78
N ALA A 97 -0.63 -0.35 12.58
CA ALA A 97 -1.55 -1.35 13.09
C ALA A 97 -1.42 -2.72 12.38
N ASN A 98 -0.88 -2.73 11.15
CA ASN A 98 -0.69 -3.92 10.33
C ASN A 98 0.77 -4.06 9.86
N PRO A 99 1.75 -4.29 10.76
CA PRO A 99 3.18 -4.25 10.41
C PRO A 99 3.60 -5.31 9.38
N GLY A 100 2.85 -6.42 9.30
CA GLY A 100 3.04 -7.43 8.26
C GLY A 100 2.76 -6.88 6.85
N HIS A 101 1.75 -6.01 6.70
CA HIS A 101 1.44 -5.36 5.43
C HIS A 101 2.57 -4.39 5.01
N ALA A 102 3.03 -3.56 5.94
CA ALA A 102 4.12 -2.62 5.66
C ALA A 102 5.40 -3.34 5.21
N ARG A 103 5.82 -4.38 5.94
CA ARG A 103 7.00 -5.17 5.59
C ARG A 103 6.84 -5.91 4.27
N PHE A 104 5.66 -6.47 4.00
CA PHE A 104 5.37 -7.14 2.74
C PHE A 104 5.47 -6.17 1.55
N LEU A 105 4.88 -4.98 1.64
CA LEU A 105 5.00 -3.96 0.60
C LEU A 105 6.46 -3.61 0.32
N LEU A 106 7.27 -3.34 1.35
CA LEU A 106 8.70 -3.07 1.18
C LEU A 106 9.47 -4.25 0.56
N GLN A 107 9.14 -5.49 0.93
CA GLN A 107 9.75 -6.67 0.32
C GLN A 107 9.43 -6.77 -1.17
N VAL A 108 8.20 -6.45 -1.59
CA VAL A 108 7.82 -6.41 -3.01
C VAL A 108 8.61 -5.31 -3.74
N ASP A 109 8.70 -4.10 -3.17
CA ASP A 109 9.41 -2.96 -3.77
C ASP A 109 10.91 -3.25 -4.02
N HIS A 110 11.51 -4.15 -3.22
CA HIS A 110 12.91 -4.57 -3.36
C HIS A 110 13.09 -5.96 -4.02
N SER A 111 12.09 -6.41 -4.77
CA SER A 111 12.09 -7.74 -5.38
C SER A 111 11.93 -7.67 -6.91
N PRO A 112 12.16 -8.78 -7.63
CA PRO A 112 11.85 -8.88 -9.06
C PRO A 112 10.36 -8.70 -9.39
N TYR A 113 9.47 -8.74 -8.40
CA TYR A 113 8.02 -8.56 -8.58
C TYR A 113 7.60 -7.10 -8.66
N ARG A 114 8.46 -6.14 -8.32
CA ARG A 114 8.12 -4.72 -8.18
C ARG A 114 7.31 -4.18 -9.35
N ASP A 115 7.86 -4.24 -10.55
CA ASP A 115 7.23 -3.61 -11.72
C ASP A 115 5.89 -4.27 -12.08
N ALA A 116 5.82 -5.59 -12.07
CA ALA A 116 4.59 -6.32 -12.34
C ALA A 116 3.51 -6.05 -11.27
N ALA A 117 3.90 -5.94 -9.99
CA ALA A 117 3.00 -5.67 -8.89
C ALA A 117 2.44 -4.25 -8.95
N HIS A 118 3.29 -3.25 -9.25
CA HIS A 118 2.86 -1.86 -9.42
C HIS A 118 1.92 -1.72 -10.62
N GLN A 119 2.24 -2.32 -11.77
CA GLN A 119 1.37 -2.32 -12.95
C GLN A 119 0.01 -2.98 -12.65
N ALA A 120 0.01 -4.12 -11.96
CA ALA A 120 -1.21 -4.82 -11.59
C ALA A 120 -2.10 -4.01 -10.62
N ALA A 121 -1.50 -3.23 -9.72
CA ALA A 121 -2.24 -2.35 -8.82
C ALA A 121 -2.86 -1.16 -9.58
N ILE A 122 -2.08 -0.49 -10.43
CA ILE A 122 -2.56 0.64 -11.25
C ILE A 122 -3.72 0.21 -12.17
N ALA A 123 -3.63 -0.96 -12.79
CA ALA A 123 -4.66 -1.49 -13.67
C ALA A 123 -6.01 -1.78 -12.95
N ARG A 124 -6.03 -1.81 -11.62
CA ARG A 124 -7.22 -2.09 -10.79
C ARG A 124 -7.89 -0.86 -10.19
N SER A 125 -7.61 0.34 -10.71
CA SER A 125 -8.09 1.61 -10.13
C SER A 125 -7.71 1.73 -8.64
N ASP A 126 -6.55 2.32 -8.36
CA ASP A 126 -6.12 2.61 -6.99
C ASP A 126 -6.75 3.94 -6.54
N PRO A 127 -7.61 3.97 -5.50
CA PRO A 127 -8.24 5.19 -4.99
C PRO A 127 -7.24 6.30 -4.61
N LEU A 128 -6.00 5.95 -4.22
CA LEU A 128 -4.97 6.94 -3.93
C LEU A 128 -4.47 7.62 -5.21
N VAL A 129 -4.36 6.87 -6.31
CA VAL A 129 -4.03 7.42 -7.64
C VAL A 129 -5.17 8.30 -8.13
N GLU A 130 -6.42 7.87 -7.96
CA GLU A 130 -7.60 8.67 -8.31
C GLU A 130 -7.64 10.00 -7.55
N GLN A 131 -7.31 9.99 -6.24
CA GLN A 131 -7.20 11.22 -5.47
C GLN A 131 -6.10 12.16 -5.96
N ALA A 132 -4.94 11.64 -6.34
CA ALA A 132 -3.85 12.43 -6.90
C ALA A 132 -4.20 13.01 -8.29
N ALA A 133 -5.06 12.34 -9.04
CA ALA A 133 -5.51 12.75 -10.37
C ALA A 133 -6.68 13.74 -10.35
N THR A 134 -7.30 14.03 -9.19
CA THR A 134 -8.35 15.06 -9.12
C THR A 134 -7.80 16.42 -9.56
N PRO A 135 -8.53 17.22 -10.37
CA PRO A 135 -8.01 18.45 -10.99
C PRO A 135 -7.44 19.45 -9.98
N ASP A 136 -8.03 19.54 -8.81
CA ASP A 136 -7.61 20.43 -7.74
C ASP A 136 -6.30 19.98 -7.07
N VAL A 137 -6.09 18.68 -6.85
CA VAL A 137 -4.83 18.11 -6.33
C VAL A 137 -3.75 18.12 -7.42
N ALA A 138 -4.08 17.66 -8.63
CA ALA A 138 -3.15 17.60 -9.75
C ALA A 138 -2.56 18.98 -10.09
N ALA A 139 -3.33 20.06 -9.95
CA ALA A 139 -2.84 21.43 -10.17
C ALA A 139 -1.70 21.83 -9.21
N TRP A 140 -1.63 21.23 -8.03
CA TRP A 140 -0.58 21.49 -7.07
C TRP A 140 0.65 20.60 -7.24
N LEU A 141 0.50 19.42 -7.84
CA LEU A 141 1.62 18.49 -7.96
C LEU A 141 2.68 19.00 -8.93
N LEU A 142 3.92 18.70 -8.61
CA LEU A 142 5.04 18.91 -9.54
C LEU A 142 4.85 17.98 -10.75
N PRO A 143 5.32 18.38 -11.96
CA PRO A 143 5.23 17.57 -13.16
C PRO A 143 6.29 16.46 -13.16
N LEU A 144 6.19 15.57 -12.18
CA LEU A 144 7.07 14.43 -11.99
C LEU A 144 6.33 13.13 -12.32
N PRO A 145 7.04 12.07 -12.72
CA PRO A 145 6.45 10.74 -12.85
C PRO A 145 5.73 10.33 -11.57
N LEU A 146 4.60 9.61 -11.70
CA LEU A 146 3.80 9.18 -10.55
C LEU A 146 4.61 8.38 -9.52
N GLU A 147 5.55 7.58 -9.99
CA GLU A 147 6.46 6.82 -9.12
C GLU A 147 7.31 7.73 -8.24
N VAL A 148 7.81 8.85 -8.79
CA VAL A 148 8.59 9.84 -8.02
C VAL A 148 7.70 10.57 -7.02
N ILE A 149 6.47 10.92 -7.41
CA ILE A 149 5.46 11.50 -6.51
C ILE A 149 5.18 10.54 -5.33
N TYR A 150 5.04 9.24 -5.61
CA TYR A 150 4.84 8.22 -4.58
C TYR A 150 6.07 8.10 -3.67
N GLU A 151 7.28 7.99 -4.23
CA GLU A 151 8.52 7.80 -3.47
C GLU A 151 8.82 8.99 -2.53
N LEU A 152 8.58 10.22 -2.98
CA LEU A 152 8.79 11.42 -2.17
C LEU A 152 7.61 11.71 -1.23
N GLY A 153 6.39 11.33 -1.64
CA GLY A 153 5.16 11.65 -0.93
C GLY A 153 4.74 10.59 0.09
N LEU A 154 4.33 9.42 -0.35
CA LEU A 154 3.71 8.39 0.52
C LEU A 154 4.67 7.29 0.99
N SER A 155 5.72 6.97 0.23
CA SER A 155 6.69 5.93 0.59
C SER A 155 7.32 6.15 1.97
N PRO A 156 7.60 7.38 2.45
CA PRO A 156 8.10 7.61 3.81
C PRO A 156 7.16 7.07 4.90
N ALA A 157 5.83 7.19 4.74
CA ALA A 157 4.86 6.63 5.69
C ALA A 157 4.96 5.10 5.77
N VAL A 158 5.11 4.43 4.62
CA VAL A 158 5.28 2.96 4.54
C VAL A 158 6.57 2.53 5.23
N ARG A 159 7.69 3.20 4.94
CA ARG A 159 9.01 2.88 5.49
C ARG A 159 9.07 3.06 7.01
N LEU A 160 8.53 4.17 7.52
CA LEU A 160 8.49 4.46 8.96
C LEU A 160 7.62 3.45 9.70
N ALA A 161 6.45 3.09 9.16
CA ALA A 161 5.58 2.08 9.75
C ALA A 161 6.24 0.69 9.75
N ALA A 162 6.92 0.30 8.66
CA ALA A 162 7.61 -0.98 8.57
C ALA A 162 8.81 -1.08 9.51
N ALA A 163 9.50 0.03 9.76
CA ALA A 163 10.61 0.12 10.71
C ALA A 163 10.14 0.07 12.17
N GLY A 164 8.83 0.29 12.43
CA GLY A 164 8.30 0.37 13.80
C GLY A 164 8.80 1.59 14.56
N THR A 165 9.13 2.68 13.87
CA THR A 165 9.62 3.91 14.50
C THR A 165 8.50 4.58 15.27
N GLU A 166 8.69 4.75 16.57
CA GLU A 166 7.74 5.49 17.41
C GLU A 166 7.92 7.00 17.19
N LEU A 167 6.86 7.66 16.73
CA LEU A 167 6.83 9.08 16.43
C LEU A 167 5.66 9.75 17.16
N THR A 168 5.89 10.97 17.65
CA THR A 168 4.83 11.80 18.22
C THR A 168 3.91 12.34 17.11
N GLY A 169 2.69 12.74 17.45
CA GLY A 169 1.77 13.35 16.48
C GLY A 169 2.38 14.57 15.79
N ALA A 170 3.09 15.42 16.52
CA ALA A 170 3.76 16.60 15.96
C ALA A 170 4.86 16.22 14.94
N GLN A 171 5.66 15.19 15.22
CA GLN A 171 6.65 14.68 14.27
C GLN A 171 6.01 14.11 13.00
N LEU A 172 4.92 13.35 13.15
CA LEU A 172 4.17 12.81 12.01
C LEU A 172 3.61 13.93 11.12
N ASP A 173 3.07 14.98 11.74
CA ASP A 173 2.55 16.15 11.04
C ASP A 173 3.65 16.90 10.28
N GLU A 174 4.80 17.07 10.90
CA GLU A 174 5.94 17.72 10.27
C GLU A 174 6.49 16.93 9.09
N ILE A 175 6.60 15.60 9.23
CA ILE A 175 7.04 14.70 8.14
C ILE A 175 6.04 14.73 6.99
N ALA A 176 4.73 14.62 7.26
CA ALA A 176 3.71 14.70 6.22
C ALA A 176 3.77 16.03 5.46
N GLY A 177 3.95 17.15 6.18
CA GLY A 177 4.15 18.48 5.58
C GLY A 177 5.42 18.57 4.74
N ALA A 178 6.52 17.95 5.17
CA ALA A 178 7.76 17.89 4.39
C ALA A 178 7.58 17.07 3.10
N CYS A 179 6.90 15.92 3.20
CA CYS A 179 6.55 15.09 2.03
C CYS A 179 5.67 15.87 1.03
N TRP A 180 4.67 16.60 1.51
CA TRP A 180 3.86 17.46 0.64
C TRP A 180 4.70 18.51 -0.08
N ARG A 181 5.55 19.24 0.63
CA ARG A 181 6.44 20.25 0.02
C ARG A 181 7.38 19.65 -1.02
N ALA A 182 7.79 18.38 -0.86
CA ALA A 182 8.68 17.71 -1.81
C ALA A 182 7.99 17.38 -3.16
N ILE A 183 6.67 17.25 -3.18
CA ILE A 183 5.90 16.88 -4.38
C ILE A 183 5.01 17.99 -4.92
N SER A 184 4.91 19.12 -4.22
CA SER A 184 3.97 20.20 -4.57
C SER A 184 4.66 21.51 -4.96
N ARG A 185 3.95 22.33 -5.72
CA ARG A 185 4.35 23.69 -6.07
C ARG A 185 4.14 24.62 -4.88
N GLN A 186 4.99 25.62 -4.74
CA GLN A 186 4.88 26.65 -3.70
C GLN A 186 3.71 27.63 -3.93
N SER A 187 3.24 27.75 -5.19
CA SER A 187 2.14 28.61 -5.58
C SER A 187 1.29 27.92 -6.64
N ARG A 188 -0.02 28.18 -6.62
CA ARG A 188 -0.94 27.63 -7.63
C ARG A 188 -0.65 28.25 -9.00
N PRO A 189 -0.52 27.47 -10.09
CA PRO A 189 -0.36 28.02 -11.42
C PRO A 189 -1.61 28.85 -11.77
N GLY A 190 -1.43 30.12 -12.15
CA GLY A 190 -2.52 31.00 -12.61
C GLY A 190 -3.11 31.94 -11.55
N ALA A 191 -2.51 32.09 -10.38
CA ALA A 191 -2.85 33.20 -9.45
C ALA A 191 -1.97 34.43 -9.76
N MET A 192 -2.13 35.02 -10.95
CA MET A 192 -1.77 36.40 -11.28
C MET A 192 -2.97 37.11 -11.84
#